data_ec102bca73721b14f8318b7f762068eb
#
_entry.id   ec102bca73721b14f8318b7f762068eb
#
_cell.length_a   1.000
_cell.length_b   1.000
_cell.length_c   1.000
_cell.angle_alpha   90.00
_cell.angle_beta   90.00
_cell.angle_gamma   90.00
#
_symmetry.space_group_name_H-M   'P 1'
#
loop_
_entity.id
_entity.type
_entity.pdbx_description
1 polymer ?
#
loop_
_entity_poly.entity_id
_entity_poly.type
_entity_poly.pdbx_seq_one_letter_code
_entity_poly.pdbx_strand_id
1 'polypeptide(L)'
;MRKVTVIRPQKLHFPFSKGKILIDSIECETVKAGKSAEIEIPDGGHDIQVIFAAAPPVNSNMLRIEQSDGDTVFEVKIVVPLKNDPTYAELTKK
;
A
#
# COMPACT_ATOMS: atom_id res chain seq x y z
N MET A 1 -5.03 17.13 11.00
CA MET A 1 -4.74 15.79 10.46
C MET A 1 -5.38 15.63 9.10
N ARG A 2 -4.85 14.78 8.29
CA ARG A 2 -5.37 14.52 6.95
C ARG A 2 -5.57 13.03 6.73
N LYS A 3 -6.39 12.67 5.75
CA LYS A 3 -6.77 11.31 5.49
C LYS A 3 -5.98 10.74 4.32
N VAL A 4 -5.49 9.53 4.47
CA VAL A 4 -4.88 8.75 3.40
C VAL A 4 -5.73 7.52 3.16
N THR A 5 -6.13 7.30 1.91
CA THR A 5 -6.91 6.14 1.52
C THR A 5 -6.06 5.25 0.64
N VAL A 6 -6.01 3.96 0.95
CA VAL A 6 -5.33 2.96 0.13
C VAL A 6 -6.36 2.01 -0.43
N ILE A 7 -6.47 1.94 -1.74
CA ILE A 7 -7.42 1.07 -2.45
C ILE A 7 -6.68 -0.14 -2.99
N ARG A 8 -7.23 -1.32 -2.73
CA ARG A 8 -6.71 -2.58 -3.27
C ARG A 8 -7.80 -3.23 -4.11
N PRO A 9 -7.91 -2.87 -5.41
CA PRO A 9 -9.02 -3.31 -6.24
C PRO A 9 -8.95 -4.77 -6.66
N GLN A 10 -7.78 -5.39 -6.63
CA GLN A 10 -7.61 -6.76 -7.11
C GLN A 10 -8.22 -7.77 -6.16
N LYS A 11 -9.02 -8.68 -6.71
CA LYS A 11 -9.49 -9.86 -6.02
C LYS A 11 -8.60 -11.02 -6.47
N LEU A 12 -7.52 -11.23 -5.75
CA LEU A 12 -6.57 -12.28 -6.11
C LEU A 12 -7.01 -13.64 -5.58
N HIS A 13 -6.70 -14.69 -6.35
CA HIS A 13 -6.91 -16.06 -5.92
C HIS A 13 -5.88 -16.52 -4.89
N PHE A 14 -4.88 -15.71 -4.65
CA PHE A 14 -3.79 -16.02 -3.74
C PHE A 14 -4.09 -15.52 -2.33
N PRO A 15 -3.55 -16.23 -1.32
CA PRO A 15 -3.75 -15.83 0.06
C PRO A 15 -2.84 -14.66 0.49
N PHE A 16 -2.59 -13.70 -0.39
CA PHE A 16 -2.06 -12.42 0.07
C PHE A 16 -3.20 -11.69 0.76
N SER A 17 -3.56 -12.22 1.94
CA SER A 17 -4.80 -11.85 2.57
C SER A 17 -4.82 -10.39 3.00
N LYS A 18 -3.71 -9.86 3.47
CA LYS A 18 -3.65 -8.52 4.01
C LYS A 18 -2.38 -7.80 3.57
N GLY A 19 -2.55 -6.57 3.07
CA GLY A 19 -1.44 -5.65 2.90
C GLY A 19 -1.29 -4.79 4.13
N LYS A 20 -0.10 -4.75 4.71
CA LYS A 20 0.20 -3.88 5.85
C LYS A 20 0.63 -2.52 5.33
N ILE A 21 -0.08 -1.48 5.75
CA ILE A 21 0.21 -0.11 5.33
C ILE A 21 1.13 0.50 6.38
N LEU A 22 2.30 0.94 5.93
CA LEU A 22 3.31 1.55 6.79
C LEU A 22 3.42 3.04 6.47
N ILE A 23 3.36 3.86 7.50
CA ILE A 23 3.64 5.30 7.41
C ILE A 23 4.91 5.53 8.22
N ASP A 24 5.94 6.06 7.57
CA ASP A 24 7.27 6.26 8.18
C ASP A 24 7.81 4.98 8.82
N SER A 25 7.62 3.85 8.13
CA SER A 25 8.06 2.51 8.56
C SER A 25 7.30 1.95 9.77
N ILE A 26 6.19 2.58 10.15
CA ILE A 26 5.36 2.12 11.26
C ILE A 26 4.05 1.57 10.69
N GLU A 27 3.71 0.33 11.05
CA GLU A 27 2.47 -0.29 10.62
C GLU A 27 1.27 0.43 11.25
N CYS A 28 0.37 0.94 10.40
CA CYS A 28 -0.78 1.73 10.84
C CYS A 28 -2.10 1.02 10.60
N GLU A 29 -2.24 0.31 9.49
CA GLU A 29 -3.50 -0.31 9.10
C GLU A 29 -3.24 -1.45 8.12
N THR A 30 -4.25 -2.26 7.87
CA THR A 30 -4.20 -3.33 6.86
C THR A 30 -5.29 -3.10 5.81
N VAL A 31 -5.01 -3.53 4.58
CA VAL A 31 -5.97 -3.49 3.48
C VAL A 31 -6.17 -4.89 2.92
N LYS A 32 -7.42 -5.33 2.86
CA LYS A 32 -7.78 -6.64 2.32
C LYS A 32 -8.03 -6.57 0.82
N ALA A 33 -7.93 -7.71 0.15
CA ALA A 33 -8.18 -7.80 -1.29
C ALA A 33 -9.59 -7.32 -1.63
N GLY A 34 -9.69 -6.46 -2.65
CA GLY A 34 -10.96 -5.89 -3.09
C GLY A 34 -11.54 -4.84 -2.16
N LYS A 35 -10.78 -4.39 -1.17
CA LYS A 35 -11.21 -3.40 -0.18
C LYS A 35 -10.33 -2.15 -0.21
N SER A 36 -10.70 -1.18 0.59
CA SER A 36 -9.89 0.01 0.82
C SER A 36 -9.73 0.22 2.32
N ALA A 37 -8.69 0.97 2.69
CA ALA A 37 -8.43 1.34 4.07
C ALA A 37 -8.19 2.84 4.14
N GLU A 38 -8.66 3.46 5.21
CA GLU A 38 -8.47 4.89 5.47
C GLU A 38 -7.61 5.06 6.71
N ILE A 39 -6.65 5.96 6.64
CA ILE A 39 -5.74 6.26 7.74
C ILE A 39 -5.69 7.76 7.94
N GLU A 40 -5.73 8.20 9.19
CA GLU A 40 -5.46 9.60 9.52
C GLU A 40 -3.99 9.74 9.88
N ILE A 41 -3.33 10.71 9.26
CA ILE A 41 -1.91 10.98 9.52
C ILE A 41 -1.72 12.43 9.98
N PRO A 42 -0.69 12.68 10.81
CA PRO A 42 -0.35 14.06 11.18
C PRO A 42 0.04 14.89 9.97
N ASP A 43 -0.02 16.20 10.12
CA ASP A 43 0.49 17.10 9.10
C ASP A 43 2.00 16.92 8.94
N GLY A 44 2.52 17.30 7.79
CA GLY A 44 3.94 17.13 7.45
C GLY A 44 4.13 16.11 6.34
N GLY A 45 5.39 15.89 5.97
CA GLY A 45 5.76 14.89 4.98
C GLY A 45 5.90 13.52 5.61
N HIS A 46 5.45 12.48 4.90
CA HIS A 46 5.51 11.10 5.37
C HIS A 46 5.81 10.16 4.21
N ASP A 47 6.43 9.02 4.51
CA ASP A 47 6.65 7.97 3.53
C ASP A 47 5.58 6.90 3.70
N ILE A 48 5.03 6.40 2.59
CA ILE A 48 4.04 5.33 2.60
C ILE A 48 4.53 4.12 1.81
N GLN A 49 4.30 2.95 2.36
CA GLN A 49 4.63 1.68 1.72
C GLN A 49 3.60 0.63 2.14
N VAL A 50 3.36 -0.35 1.28
CA VAL A 50 2.49 -1.49 1.60
C VAL A 50 3.32 -2.78 1.50
N ILE A 51 3.24 -3.61 2.53
CA ILE A 51 3.97 -4.88 2.61
C ILE A 51 2.97 -6.02 2.75
N PHE A 52 3.11 -7.03 1.91
CA PHE A 52 2.30 -8.23 1.97
C PHE A 52 3.10 -9.36 2.59
N ALA A 53 2.55 -9.93 3.66
CA ALA A 53 3.19 -11.06 4.33
C ALA A 53 3.11 -12.29 3.42
N ALA A 54 4.26 -12.78 3.03
CA ALA A 54 4.40 -13.96 2.19
C ALA A 54 5.81 -14.52 2.42
N ALA A 55 6.13 -15.63 1.80
CA ALA A 55 7.46 -16.20 1.86
C ALA A 55 7.99 -16.39 0.43
N PRO A 56 8.81 -15.47 -0.10
CA PRO A 56 9.31 -14.23 0.53
C PRO A 56 8.26 -13.11 0.60
N PRO A 57 8.45 -12.13 1.48
CA PRO A 57 7.53 -10.98 1.56
C PRO A 57 7.49 -10.18 0.27
N VAL A 58 6.31 -9.64 -0.05
CA VAL A 58 6.12 -8.80 -1.23
C VAL A 58 5.96 -7.36 -0.76
N ASN A 59 6.92 -6.53 -1.12
CA ASN A 59 6.95 -5.12 -0.74
C ASN A 59 6.58 -4.24 -1.92
N SER A 60 5.82 -3.18 -1.65
CA SER A 60 5.60 -2.16 -2.65
C SER A 60 6.78 -1.19 -2.70
N ASN A 61 6.82 -0.37 -3.75
CA ASN A 61 7.64 0.82 -3.74
C ASN A 61 7.20 1.77 -2.63
N MET A 62 8.10 2.62 -2.19
CA MET A 62 7.83 3.65 -1.19
C MET A 62 7.52 4.96 -1.91
N LEU A 63 6.46 5.63 -1.50
CA LEU A 63 6.08 6.93 -2.04
C LEU A 63 6.09 7.98 -0.95
N ARG A 64 6.30 9.22 -1.34
CA ARG A 64 6.32 10.35 -0.43
C ARG A 64 4.96 11.06 -0.44
N ILE A 65 4.43 11.33 0.76
CA ILE A 65 3.25 12.18 0.93
C ILE A 65 3.75 13.53 1.41
N GLU A 66 3.56 14.55 0.60
CA GLU A 66 4.02 15.89 0.95
C GLU A 66 2.99 16.61 1.83
N GLN A 67 3.45 17.58 2.63
CA GLN A 67 2.56 18.34 3.48
C GLN A 67 1.47 19.05 2.70
N SER A 68 1.78 19.50 1.48
CA SER A 68 0.83 20.21 0.63
C SER A 68 -0.22 19.33 -0.06
N ASP A 69 -0.08 18.00 0.02
CA ASP A 69 -0.96 17.09 -0.72
C ASP A 69 -2.39 17.02 -0.15
N GLY A 70 -2.58 17.35 1.11
CA GLY A 70 -3.88 17.22 1.76
C GLY A 70 -4.32 15.76 1.86
N ASP A 71 -5.62 15.50 1.68
CA ASP A 71 -6.14 14.14 1.63
C ASP A 71 -5.68 13.47 0.33
N THR A 72 -5.15 12.27 0.45
CA THR A 72 -4.50 11.60 -0.67
C THR A 72 -5.06 10.18 -0.83
N VAL A 73 -5.19 9.74 -2.07
CA VAL A 73 -5.65 8.40 -2.42
C VAL A 73 -4.56 7.65 -3.16
N PHE A 74 -4.28 6.44 -2.71
CA PHE A 74 -3.31 5.54 -3.36
C PHE A 74 -4.02 4.27 -3.80
N GLU A 75 -3.45 3.62 -4.79
CA GLU A 75 -3.89 2.30 -5.24
C GLU A 75 -2.71 1.35 -5.16
N VAL A 76 -2.92 0.16 -4.60
CA VAL A 76 -1.90 -0.87 -4.54
C VAL A 76 -2.33 -2.09 -5.34
N LYS A 77 -1.42 -2.62 -6.16
CA LYS A 77 -1.61 -3.82 -6.97
C LYS A 77 -0.48 -4.79 -6.75
N ILE A 78 -0.78 -6.08 -6.77
CA ILE A 78 0.24 -7.11 -6.81
C ILE A 78 0.45 -7.50 -8.27
N VAL A 79 1.69 -7.46 -8.71
CA VAL A 79 2.07 -7.79 -10.08
C VAL A 79 2.80 -9.12 -10.09
N VAL A 80 2.26 -10.09 -10.83
CA VAL A 80 2.89 -11.39 -11.01
C VAL A 80 3.45 -11.44 -12.43
N PRO A 81 4.79 -11.32 -12.59
CA PRO A 81 5.40 -11.34 -13.91
C PRO A 81 5.24 -12.68 -14.61
N LEU A 82 5.28 -12.66 -15.94
CA LEU A 82 5.11 -13.86 -16.77
C LEU A 82 6.37 -14.73 -16.86
N LYS A 83 7.50 -14.23 -16.35
CA LYS A 83 8.77 -14.96 -16.37
C LYS A 83 9.25 -15.17 -14.94
N ASN A 84 10.48 -15.65 -14.80
CA ASN A 84 11.09 -15.97 -13.50
C ASN A 84 11.38 -14.78 -12.60
N ASP A 85 10.82 -13.63 -12.91
CA ASP A 85 10.97 -12.44 -12.09
C ASP A 85 10.12 -12.56 -10.82
N PRO A 86 10.57 -11.98 -9.69
CA PRO A 86 9.82 -12.07 -8.47
C PRO A 86 8.52 -11.26 -8.53
N THR A 87 7.50 -11.76 -7.85
CA THR A 87 6.26 -11.02 -7.64
C THR A 87 6.56 -9.75 -6.86
N TYR A 88 5.94 -8.65 -7.25
CA TYR A 88 6.12 -7.38 -6.54
C TYR A 88 4.78 -6.66 -6.41
N ALA A 89 4.76 -5.66 -5.55
CA ALA A 89 3.61 -4.80 -5.40
C ALA A 89 3.92 -3.41 -5.96
N GLU A 90 2.92 -2.77 -6.53
CA GLU A 90 3.03 -1.43 -7.07
C GLU A 90 2.06 -0.50 -6.37
N LEU A 91 2.58 0.55 -5.76
CA LEU A 91 1.81 1.59 -5.10
C LEU A 91 1.83 2.83 -5.98
N THR A 92 0.64 3.34 -6.29
CA THR A 92 0.49 4.50 -7.19
C THR A 92 -0.39 5.54 -6.53
N LYS A 93 -0.03 6.80 -6.67
CA LYS A 93 -0.87 7.92 -6.23
C LYS A 93 -1.94 8.18 -7.29
N LYS A 94 -3.16 8.33 -6.86
CA LYS A 94 -4.27 8.66 -7.74
C LYS A 94 -4.53 10.14 -7.85
#